data_7b8a0c0471330af72e696a78c670f885
#
_entry.id   7b8a0c0471330af72e696a78c670f885
#
_cell.length_a   1.000
_cell.length_b   1.000
_cell.length_c   1.000
_cell.angle_alpha   90.00
_cell.angle_beta   90.00
_cell.angle_gamma   90.00
#
_symmetry.space_group_name_H-M   'P 1'
#
loop_
_entity.id
_entity.type
_entity.pdbx_description
1 polymer ?
#
loop_
_entity_poly.entity_id
_entity_poly.type
_entity_poly.pdbx_seq_one_letter_code
_entity_poly.pdbx_strand_id
1 'polypeptide(L)'
;MLAEDNPGELWIEQGKTLFHQKRGPKSASLEQCNFGLGPGKLDGATTQLPRYFPDTDRVQDLESRLVTCMVQLQGFNHDDLVKRAISPAGSNGSDVEALALYITSRSNGMKMNVSLSHPKEQEMYKVGEYLFFRRSGQTDFACVQCHGAADKRIRLQDLIHMTSKQGVQEVVSTWPAYRGAHFVVRTMQWRLSDCFWQMRLPELKYASETSIALTTYLHYQGNGAVVKVPGFKR
;
A
#
# COMPACT_ATOMS: atom_id res chain seq x y z
N MET A 1 10.51 21.53 -9.60
CA MET A 1 9.34 22.45 -9.67
C MET A 1 7.99 21.78 -9.37
N LEU A 2 7.80 20.45 -9.47
CA LEU A 2 6.51 19.80 -9.13
C LEU A 2 6.53 19.09 -7.75
N ALA A 3 7.60 19.17 -6.99
CA ALA A 3 7.70 18.51 -5.67
C ALA A 3 7.27 19.45 -4.52
N GLU A 4 7.24 20.77 -4.75
CA GLU A 4 6.88 21.75 -3.71
C GLU A 4 5.38 22.04 -3.63
N ASP A 5 4.56 21.60 -4.64
CA ASP A 5 3.11 21.82 -4.70
C ASP A 5 2.34 20.51 -4.92
N ASN A 6 2.75 19.42 -4.28
CA ASN A 6 2.01 18.16 -4.40
C ASN A 6 0.71 18.23 -3.58
N PRO A 7 -0.48 18.20 -4.20
CA PRO A 7 -1.74 18.27 -3.46
C PRO A 7 -1.92 17.17 -2.41
N GLY A 8 -1.18 16.09 -2.52
CA GLY A 8 -1.15 15.02 -1.52
C GLY A 8 -0.70 15.45 -0.13
N GLU A 9 0.01 16.58 0.01
CA GLU A 9 0.42 17.12 1.31
C GLU A 9 -0.78 17.41 2.24
N LEU A 10 -1.91 17.82 1.68
CA LEU A 10 -3.14 18.05 2.45
C LEU A 10 -3.65 16.75 3.12
N TRP A 11 -3.46 15.60 2.45
CA TRP A 11 -3.82 14.29 3.02
C TRP A 11 -2.89 13.85 4.15
N ILE A 12 -1.63 14.30 4.16
CA ILE A 12 -0.73 14.05 5.29
C ILE A 12 -1.27 14.72 6.56
N GLU A 13 -1.68 15.98 6.49
CA GLU A 13 -2.24 16.71 7.63
C GLU A 13 -3.60 16.12 8.07
N GLN A 14 -4.44 15.72 7.11
CA GLN A 14 -5.68 14.99 7.41
C GLN A 14 -5.38 13.67 8.12
N GLY A 15 -4.46 12.87 7.58
CA GLY A 15 -4.06 11.58 8.16
C GLY A 15 -3.48 11.73 9.57
N LYS A 16 -2.66 12.77 9.79
CA LYS A 16 -2.13 13.13 11.11
C LYS A 16 -3.25 13.42 12.11
N THR A 17 -4.20 14.24 11.71
CA THR A 17 -5.38 14.55 12.55
C THR A 17 -6.15 13.29 12.90
N LEU A 18 -6.45 12.44 11.90
CA LEU A 18 -7.18 11.19 12.08
C LEU A 18 -6.44 10.20 12.99
N PHE A 19 -5.10 10.17 12.94
CA PHE A 19 -4.28 9.27 13.75
C PHE A 19 -4.38 9.59 15.26
N HIS A 20 -4.38 10.86 15.62
CA HIS A 20 -4.46 11.32 17.02
C HIS A 20 -5.89 11.49 17.52
N GLN A 21 -6.86 11.62 16.63
CA GLN A 21 -8.26 11.81 16.99
C GLN A 21 -8.87 10.55 17.61
N LYS A 22 -9.59 10.72 18.74
CA LYS A 22 -10.42 9.65 19.30
C LYS A 22 -11.63 9.41 18.42
N ARG A 23 -11.76 8.18 17.91
CA ARG A 23 -12.77 7.80 16.91
C ARG A 23 -13.36 6.43 17.19
N GLY A 24 -14.43 6.11 16.44
CA GLY A 24 -15.11 4.83 16.52
C GLY A 24 -15.89 4.59 17.83
N PRO A 25 -16.57 3.44 17.92
CA PRO A 25 -17.37 3.09 19.11
C PRO A 25 -16.60 3.08 20.42
N LYS A 26 -15.29 2.79 20.39
CA LYS A 26 -14.43 2.75 21.57
C LYS A 26 -13.84 4.13 21.92
N SER A 27 -14.12 5.17 21.14
CA SER A 27 -13.61 6.53 21.36
C SER A 27 -12.09 6.56 21.63
N ALA A 28 -11.30 5.84 20.80
CA ALA A 28 -9.85 5.70 20.94
C ALA A 28 -9.10 6.27 19.73
N SER A 29 -7.86 6.74 19.97
CA SER A 29 -6.93 7.13 18.91
C SER A 29 -6.15 5.91 18.37
N LEU A 30 -5.36 6.11 17.31
CA LEU A 30 -4.48 5.07 16.78
C LEU A 30 -3.07 5.08 17.40
N GLU A 31 -2.82 5.92 18.40
CA GLU A 31 -1.50 6.06 19.03
C GLU A 31 -0.98 4.78 19.71
N GLN A 32 -1.87 3.83 20.01
CA GLN A 32 -1.49 2.52 20.54
C GLN A 32 -1.31 1.46 19.43
N CYS A 33 -1.51 1.82 18.16
CA CYS A 33 -1.29 0.90 17.07
C CYS A 33 0.21 0.57 16.90
N ASN A 34 0.52 -0.71 16.87
CA ASN A 34 1.88 -1.19 16.64
C ASN A 34 2.07 -1.56 15.16
N PHE A 35 2.85 -0.77 14.44
CA PHE A 35 3.23 -1.04 13.03
C PHE A 35 4.55 -1.83 12.91
N GLY A 36 4.96 -2.53 13.96
CA GLY A 36 6.11 -3.42 13.97
C GLY A 36 7.32 -2.89 14.76
N LEU A 37 7.32 -1.63 15.16
CA LEU A 37 8.39 -1.01 15.97
C LEU A 37 7.96 -0.74 17.42
N GLY A 38 6.75 -1.13 17.79
CA GLY A 38 6.11 -0.85 19.07
C GLY A 38 4.95 0.14 18.93
N PRO A 39 4.09 0.25 19.95
CA PRO A 39 2.92 1.12 19.93
C PRO A 39 3.29 2.57 19.62
N GLY A 40 2.59 3.19 18.68
CA GLY A 40 2.73 4.60 18.30
C GLY A 40 4.03 5.00 17.59
N LYS A 41 4.97 4.08 17.42
CA LYS A 41 6.23 4.36 16.70
C LYS A 41 6.02 4.27 15.20
N LEU A 42 6.04 5.42 14.53
CA LEU A 42 5.79 5.54 13.10
C LEU A 42 7.06 5.70 12.27
N ASP A 43 8.09 6.38 12.82
CA ASP A 43 9.30 6.71 12.09
C ASP A 43 10.03 5.44 11.63
N GLY A 44 10.08 5.24 10.32
CA GLY A 44 10.68 4.06 9.71
C GLY A 44 9.80 2.80 9.72
N ALA A 45 8.61 2.80 10.33
CA ALA A 45 7.78 1.59 10.43
C ALA A 45 7.42 1.01 9.05
N THR A 46 7.05 1.86 8.11
CA THR A 46 6.64 1.40 6.77
C THR A 46 7.79 0.83 5.94
N THR A 47 9.04 1.15 6.27
CA THR A 47 10.21 0.58 5.58
C THR A 47 10.37 -0.92 5.82
N GLN A 48 9.73 -1.47 6.87
CA GLN A 48 9.81 -2.88 7.28
C GLN A 48 8.51 -3.65 7.01
N LEU A 49 7.55 -3.02 6.34
CA LEU A 49 6.27 -3.65 5.98
C LEU A 49 6.27 -4.08 4.51
N PRO A 50 5.62 -5.22 4.18
CA PRO A 50 4.88 -6.14 5.06
C PRO A 50 5.77 -6.99 5.97
N ARG A 51 5.21 -7.43 7.12
CA ARG A 51 5.88 -8.32 8.07
C ARG A 51 4.89 -9.19 8.84
N TYR A 52 5.39 -10.21 9.52
CA TYR A 52 4.60 -11.02 10.44
C TYR A 52 4.27 -10.26 11.73
N PHE A 53 3.02 -10.40 12.19
CA PHE A 53 2.52 -9.86 13.45
C PHE A 53 2.00 -10.96 14.36
N PRO A 54 2.64 -11.22 15.52
CA PRO A 54 2.26 -12.30 16.43
C PRO A 54 0.84 -12.16 17.02
N ASP A 55 0.36 -10.93 17.19
CA ASP A 55 -0.97 -10.65 17.77
C ASP A 55 -2.13 -11.08 16.86
N THR A 56 -1.88 -11.20 15.56
CA THR A 56 -2.87 -11.67 14.59
C THR A 56 -2.48 -13.00 13.94
N ASP A 57 -1.27 -13.49 14.22
CA ASP A 57 -0.66 -14.66 13.59
C ASP A 57 -0.64 -14.58 12.04
N ARG A 58 -0.50 -13.35 11.48
CA ARG A 58 -0.54 -13.07 10.04
C ARG A 58 0.57 -12.15 9.59
N VAL A 59 0.94 -12.27 8.31
CA VAL A 59 1.70 -11.22 7.61
C VAL A 59 0.72 -10.10 7.25
N GLN A 60 1.09 -8.88 7.56
CA GLN A 60 0.30 -7.69 7.25
C GLN A 60 1.18 -6.63 6.60
N ASP A 61 0.64 -5.97 5.60
CA ASP A 61 1.16 -4.72 5.07
C ASP A 61 0.62 -3.51 5.88
N LEU A 62 1.00 -2.31 5.51
CA LEU A 62 0.55 -1.11 6.19
C LEU A 62 -0.98 -1.02 6.26
N GLU A 63 -1.65 -1.25 5.13
CA GLU A 63 -3.08 -1.03 4.99
C GLU A 63 -3.90 -2.07 5.78
N SER A 64 -3.53 -3.35 5.70
CA SER A 64 -4.18 -4.41 6.48
C SER A 64 -3.90 -4.26 7.98
N ARG A 65 -2.68 -3.82 8.37
CA ARG A 65 -2.36 -3.52 9.76
C ARG A 65 -3.16 -2.35 10.31
N LEU A 66 -3.33 -1.30 9.50
CA LEU A 66 -4.15 -0.15 9.85
C LEU A 66 -5.61 -0.55 10.09
N VAL A 67 -6.21 -1.34 9.19
CA VAL A 67 -7.56 -1.88 9.37
C VAL A 67 -7.67 -2.69 10.67
N THR A 68 -6.69 -3.55 10.97
CA THR A 68 -6.63 -4.31 12.22
C THR A 68 -6.66 -3.37 13.43
N CYS A 69 -5.83 -2.34 13.45
CA CYS A 69 -5.81 -1.36 14.55
C CYS A 69 -7.13 -0.58 14.68
N MET A 70 -7.73 -0.17 13.57
CA MET A 70 -9.03 0.52 13.57
C MET A 70 -10.14 -0.37 14.15
N VAL A 71 -10.12 -1.67 13.86
CA VAL A 71 -11.05 -2.64 14.45
C VAL A 71 -10.77 -2.84 15.94
N GLN A 72 -9.53 -3.14 16.29
CA GLN A 72 -9.17 -3.53 17.66
C GLN A 72 -9.22 -2.35 18.64
N LEU A 73 -8.65 -1.20 18.27
CA LEU A 73 -8.54 -0.03 19.14
C LEU A 73 -9.78 0.86 19.09
N GLN A 74 -10.29 1.13 17.90
CA GLN A 74 -11.39 2.07 17.72
C GLN A 74 -12.76 1.39 17.67
N GLY A 75 -12.82 0.08 17.45
CA GLY A 75 -14.06 -0.69 17.44
C GLY A 75 -14.87 -0.55 16.15
N PHE A 76 -14.25 -0.13 15.04
CA PHE A 76 -14.91 -0.11 13.74
C PHE A 76 -15.25 -1.52 13.25
N ASN A 77 -16.29 -1.64 12.44
CA ASN A 77 -16.59 -2.89 11.76
C ASN A 77 -15.59 -3.13 10.62
N HIS A 78 -15.03 -4.33 10.54
CA HIS A 78 -14.03 -4.72 9.55
C HIS A 78 -14.56 -4.57 8.12
N ASP A 79 -15.75 -5.10 7.83
CA ASP A 79 -16.29 -5.14 6.48
C ASP A 79 -16.65 -3.74 5.97
N ASP A 80 -17.11 -2.87 6.86
CA ASP A 80 -17.37 -1.47 6.54
C ASP A 80 -16.08 -0.71 6.22
N LEU A 81 -15.00 -0.96 6.98
CA LEU A 81 -13.70 -0.36 6.71
C LEU A 81 -13.16 -0.80 5.35
N VAL A 82 -13.19 -2.10 5.06
CA VAL A 82 -12.68 -2.66 3.80
C VAL A 82 -13.47 -2.12 2.60
N LYS A 83 -14.80 -2.04 2.72
CA LYS A 83 -15.67 -1.49 1.66
C LYS A 83 -15.42 -0.01 1.39
N ARG A 84 -15.02 0.76 2.42
CA ARG A 84 -14.81 2.21 2.34
C ARG A 84 -13.33 2.60 2.25
N ALA A 85 -12.43 1.62 2.23
CA ALA A 85 -10.99 1.87 2.20
C ALA A 85 -10.56 2.64 0.94
N ILE A 86 -11.25 2.38 -0.17
CA ILE A 86 -11.03 3.03 -1.46
C ILE A 86 -12.13 4.06 -1.67
N SER A 87 -11.75 5.32 -1.75
CA SER A 87 -12.68 6.42 -2.02
C SER A 87 -13.06 6.53 -3.51
N PRO A 88 -14.24 7.07 -3.84
CA PRO A 88 -14.54 7.45 -5.23
C PRO A 88 -13.57 8.50 -5.77
N ALA A 89 -13.35 8.51 -7.09
CA ALA A 89 -12.62 9.60 -7.74
C ALA A 89 -13.36 10.94 -7.55
N GLY A 90 -12.61 12.03 -7.33
CA GLY A 90 -13.17 13.35 -7.08
C GLY A 90 -13.79 13.56 -5.69
N SER A 91 -13.66 12.58 -4.79
CA SER A 91 -14.07 12.72 -3.39
C SER A 91 -12.97 13.38 -2.53
N ASN A 92 -13.26 13.56 -1.24
CA ASN A 92 -12.26 14.03 -0.27
C ASN A 92 -11.29 12.92 0.21
N GLY A 93 -11.26 11.77 -0.47
CA GLY A 93 -10.47 10.62 -0.05
C GLY A 93 -11.15 9.79 1.06
N SER A 94 -10.55 8.65 1.39
CA SER A 94 -10.95 7.86 2.55
C SER A 94 -10.01 8.10 3.73
N ASP A 95 -10.51 7.83 4.94
CA ASP A 95 -9.68 7.91 6.15
C ASP A 95 -8.47 6.96 6.07
N VAL A 96 -8.66 5.79 5.46
CA VAL A 96 -7.59 4.79 5.29
C VAL A 96 -6.50 5.30 4.35
N GLU A 97 -6.88 5.94 3.24
CA GLU A 97 -5.92 6.55 2.29
C GLU A 97 -5.10 7.66 2.95
N ALA A 98 -5.77 8.55 3.69
CA ALA A 98 -5.10 9.64 4.40
C ALA A 98 -4.16 9.13 5.51
N LEU A 99 -4.64 8.18 6.33
CA LEU A 99 -3.84 7.55 7.39
C LEU A 99 -2.63 6.80 6.82
N ALA A 100 -2.82 6.02 5.75
CA ALA A 100 -1.74 5.29 5.10
C ALA A 100 -0.66 6.25 4.57
N LEU A 101 -1.07 7.38 3.97
CA LEU A 101 -0.12 8.38 3.51
C LEU A 101 0.63 9.04 4.67
N TYR A 102 -0.08 9.47 5.73
CA TYR A 102 0.56 10.07 6.90
C TYR A 102 1.59 9.12 7.52
N ILE A 103 1.21 7.87 7.78
CA ILE A 103 2.10 6.88 8.39
C ILE A 103 3.33 6.63 7.50
N THR A 104 3.13 6.54 6.17
CA THR A 104 4.25 6.33 5.24
C THR A 104 5.16 7.55 5.18
N SER A 105 4.63 8.77 5.24
CA SER A 105 5.42 9.99 5.20
C SER A 105 6.42 10.10 6.36
N ARG A 106 6.12 9.43 7.50
CA ARG A 106 7.05 9.33 8.64
C ARG A 106 8.31 8.51 8.35
N SER A 107 8.35 7.85 7.20
CA SER A 107 9.51 7.09 6.70
C SER A 107 10.22 7.78 5.53
N ASN A 108 9.81 9.00 5.13
CA ASN A 108 10.46 9.72 4.03
C ASN A 108 11.97 9.88 4.25
N GLY A 109 12.75 9.63 3.20
CA GLY A 109 14.21 9.66 3.23
C GLY A 109 14.85 8.36 3.78
N MET A 110 14.07 7.44 4.33
CA MET A 110 14.56 6.16 4.85
C MET A 110 14.55 5.07 3.78
N LYS A 111 15.48 4.11 3.87
CA LYS A 111 15.55 2.99 2.93
C LYS A 111 14.63 1.84 3.35
N MET A 112 13.91 1.30 2.40
CA MET A 112 13.12 0.08 2.59
C MET A 112 14.01 -1.11 2.93
N ASN A 113 13.58 -1.90 3.92
CA ASN A 113 14.28 -3.06 4.45
C ASN A 113 13.28 -4.12 4.94
N VAL A 114 12.48 -4.63 4.03
CA VAL A 114 11.51 -5.71 4.31
C VAL A 114 12.27 -7.02 4.53
N SER A 115 11.94 -7.73 5.59
CA SER A 115 12.55 -9.03 5.94
C SER A 115 11.69 -10.19 5.45
N LEU A 116 12.33 -11.35 5.27
CA LEU A 116 11.67 -12.66 5.10
C LEU A 116 12.21 -13.64 6.18
N SER A 117 12.44 -13.15 7.39
CA SER A 117 13.00 -13.98 8.48
C SER A 117 12.00 -14.97 9.05
N HIS A 118 10.69 -14.65 9.02
CA HIS A 118 9.64 -15.53 9.51
C HIS A 118 9.12 -16.47 8.38
N PRO A 119 8.82 -17.77 8.67
CA PRO A 119 8.33 -18.70 7.65
C PRO A 119 7.08 -18.21 6.89
N LYS A 120 6.14 -17.56 7.57
CA LYS A 120 4.94 -16.99 6.93
C LYS A 120 5.27 -15.83 6.00
N GLU A 121 6.32 -15.06 6.25
CA GLU A 121 6.79 -14.00 5.33
C GLU A 121 7.37 -14.61 4.06
N GLN A 122 8.14 -15.71 4.20
CA GLN A 122 8.69 -16.44 3.06
C GLN A 122 7.59 -17.08 2.21
N GLU A 123 6.57 -17.65 2.85
CA GLU A 123 5.40 -18.20 2.14
C GLU A 123 4.64 -17.11 1.40
N MET A 124 4.34 -16.00 2.08
CA MET A 124 3.64 -14.86 1.50
C MET A 124 4.40 -14.25 0.31
N TYR A 125 5.74 -14.16 0.41
CA TYR A 125 6.60 -13.74 -0.70
C TYR A 125 6.47 -14.68 -1.90
N LYS A 126 6.56 -16.02 -1.70
CA LYS A 126 6.45 -17.01 -2.77
C LYS A 126 5.09 -16.96 -3.46
N VAL A 127 4.02 -16.78 -2.68
CA VAL A 127 2.67 -16.60 -3.23
C VAL A 127 2.60 -15.32 -4.07
N GLY A 128 3.16 -14.21 -3.59
CA GLY A 128 3.19 -12.93 -4.32
C GLY A 128 4.00 -13.03 -5.62
N GLU A 129 5.17 -13.68 -5.57
CA GLU A 129 5.98 -13.95 -6.76
C GLU A 129 5.19 -14.80 -7.77
N TYR A 130 4.60 -15.89 -7.33
CA TYR A 130 3.78 -16.74 -8.19
C TYR A 130 2.64 -15.96 -8.86
N LEU A 131 1.91 -15.12 -8.09
CA LEU A 131 0.82 -14.29 -8.62
C LEU A 131 1.31 -13.25 -9.63
N PHE A 132 2.50 -12.68 -9.45
CA PHE A 132 3.06 -11.70 -10.37
C PHE A 132 3.37 -12.30 -11.75
N PHE A 133 3.81 -13.55 -11.79
CA PHE A 133 4.18 -14.25 -13.03
C PHE A 133 3.05 -15.12 -13.62
N ARG A 134 2.05 -15.50 -12.82
CA ARG A 134 0.98 -16.39 -13.26
C ARG A 134 0.01 -15.67 -14.19
N ARG A 135 -0.23 -16.27 -15.35
CA ARG A 135 -1.33 -15.86 -16.24
C ARG A 135 -2.67 -16.31 -15.67
N SER A 136 -3.65 -15.43 -15.72
CA SER A 136 -5.00 -15.69 -15.19
C SER A 136 -6.05 -14.73 -15.79
N GLY A 137 -7.30 -14.93 -15.39
CA GLY A 137 -8.43 -14.12 -15.85
C GLY A 137 -8.86 -14.43 -17.28
N GLN A 138 -9.88 -13.70 -17.76
CA GLN A 138 -10.46 -13.91 -19.08
C GLN A 138 -9.49 -13.59 -20.23
N THR A 139 -8.54 -12.71 -20.00
CA THR A 139 -7.55 -12.28 -20.99
C THR A 139 -6.27 -13.11 -20.94
N ASP A 140 -6.21 -14.11 -20.05
CA ASP A 140 -5.03 -14.95 -19.82
C ASP A 140 -3.76 -14.09 -19.62
N PHE A 141 -3.79 -13.15 -18.66
CA PHE A 141 -2.76 -12.14 -18.49
C PHE A 141 -2.06 -12.26 -17.13
N ALA A 142 -0.81 -11.79 -17.06
CA ALA A 142 -0.01 -11.70 -15.85
C ALA A 142 0.60 -10.30 -15.71
N CYS A 143 0.95 -9.91 -14.48
CA CYS A 143 1.59 -8.61 -14.20
C CYS A 143 2.88 -8.45 -15.02
N VAL A 144 3.67 -9.52 -15.13
CA VAL A 144 4.94 -9.54 -15.85
C VAL A 144 4.79 -9.23 -17.35
N GLN A 145 3.63 -9.49 -17.96
CA GLN A 145 3.44 -9.20 -19.40
C GLN A 145 3.43 -7.69 -19.70
N CYS A 146 2.97 -6.89 -18.75
CA CYS A 146 3.05 -5.43 -18.80
C CYS A 146 4.32 -4.89 -18.13
N HIS A 147 4.78 -5.51 -17.04
CA HIS A 147 5.83 -4.98 -16.18
C HIS A 147 7.16 -5.75 -16.24
N GLY A 148 7.30 -6.71 -17.16
CA GLY A 148 8.48 -7.58 -17.27
C GLY A 148 9.55 -7.12 -18.25
N ALA A 149 9.34 -6.03 -18.96
CA ALA A 149 10.32 -5.48 -19.90
C ALA A 149 10.22 -3.96 -19.98
N ALA A 150 11.29 -3.32 -20.43
CA ALA A 150 11.26 -1.93 -20.84
C ALA A 150 10.36 -1.75 -22.08
N ASP A 151 10.00 -0.52 -22.38
CA ASP A 151 9.26 -0.10 -23.59
C ASP A 151 7.81 -0.62 -23.70
N LYS A 152 7.27 -1.16 -22.60
CA LYS A 152 5.84 -1.48 -22.55
C LYS A 152 5.02 -0.22 -22.29
N ARG A 153 3.91 -0.11 -23.03
CA ARG A 153 3.01 1.05 -22.95
C ARG A 153 1.56 0.62 -22.87
N ILE A 154 0.77 1.39 -22.17
CA ILE A 154 -0.70 1.28 -22.16
C ILE A 154 -1.31 2.68 -22.19
N ARG A 155 -2.29 2.93 -23.08
CA ARG A 155 -2.99 4.21 -23.18
C ARG A 155 -2.03 5.42 -23.24
N LEU A 156 -0.99 5.34 -24.04
CA LEU A 156 0.05 6.37 -24.22
C LEU A 156 0.92 6.63 -22.97
N GLN A 157 0.88 5.75 -21.97
CA GLN A 157 1.73 5.83 -20.78
C GLN A 157 2.75 4.70 -20.80
N ASP A 158 3.98 5.03 -20.48
CA ASP A 158 5.03 4.04 -20.29
C ASP A 158 4.79 3.28 -18.98
N LEU A 159 4.99 1.96 -19.04
CA LEU A 159 4.85 1.09 -17.88
C LEU A 159 6.22 0.86 -17.24
N ILE A 160 6.26 0.93 -15.92
CA ILE A 160 7.49 0.72 -15.17
C ILE A 160 7.90 -0.75 -15.29
N HIS A 161 9.18 -0.98 -15.63
CA HIS A 161 9.80 -2.31 -15.73
C HIS A 161 10.08 -2.86 -14.31
N MET A 162 9.11 -3.56 -13.72
CA MET A 162 9.14 -3.98 -12.31
C MET A 162 9.96 -5.24 -12.04
N THR A 163 10.45 -5.94 -13.07
CA THR A 163 11.43 -7.02 -12.90
C THR A 163 12.87 -6.48 -12.88
N SER A 164 13.07 -5.19 -13.18
CA SER A 164 14.34 -4.51 -12.91
C SER A 164 14.36 -3.96 -11.49
N LYS A 165 15.54 -3.97 -10.86
CA LYS A 165 15.73 -3.43 -9.50
C LYS A 165 15.31 -1.97 -9.40
N GLN A 166 15.74 -1.15 -10.36
CA GLN A 166 15.42 0.27 -10.39
C GLN A 166 13.91 0.51 -10.54
N GLY A 167 13.25 -0.22 -11.45
CA GLY A 167 11.83 -0.03 -11.68
C GLY A 167 10.96 -0.42 -10.49
N VAL A 168 11.24 -1.57 -9.84
CA VAL A 168 10.48 -1.94 -8.65
C VAL A 168 10.74 -0.98 -7.49
N GLN A 169 11.97 -0.47 -7.34
CA GLN A 169 12.31 0.54 -6.34
C GLN A 169 11.54 1.84 -6.56
N GLU A 170 11.41 2.30 -7.81
CA GLU A 170 10.61 3.48 -8.14
C GLU A 170 9.13 3.28 -7.77
N VAL A 171 8.58 2.09 -8.04
CA VAL A 171 7.20 1.77 -7.66
C VAL A 171 7.02 1.86 -6.16
N VAL A 172 7.74 1.06 -5.37
CA VAL A 172 7.47 0.95 -3.94
C VAL A 172 7.81 2.19 -3.13
N SER A 173 8.72 3.03 -3.62
CA SER A 173 9.14 4.25 -2.91
C SER A 173 8.16 5.41 -3.01
N THR A 174 7.21 5.38 -3.96
CA THR A 174 6.37 6.53 -4.32
C THR A 174 4.87 6.32 -4.03
N TRP A 175 4.51 5.22 -3.39
CA TRP A 175 3.14 4.97 -2.93
C TRP A 175 3.06 5.01 -1.40
N PRO A 176 2.00 5.62 -0.83
CA PRO A 176 0.81 6.24 -1.44
C PRO A 176 1.12 7.46 -2.31
N ALA A 177 0.28 7.68 -3.35
CA ALA A 177 0.50 8.73 -4.33
C ALA A 177 -0.78 9.52 -4.61
N TYR A 178 -0.64 10.83 -4.85
CA TYR A 178 -1.73 11.62 -5.40
C TYR A 178 -1.95 11.27 -6.87
N ARG A 179 -3.17 10.90 -7.22
CA ARG A 179 -3.59 10.59 -8.60
C ARG A 179 -4.28 11.78 -9.22
N GLY A 180 -3.59 12.47 -10.13
CA GLY A 180 -4.13 13.67 -10.79
C GLY A 180 -5.46 13.42 -11.50
N ALA A 181 -5.61 12.27 -12.19
CA ALA A 181 -6.87 11.92 -12.85
C ALA A 181 -8.04 11.63 -11.88
N HIS A 182 -7.76 11.38 -10.62
CA HIS A 182 -8.78 11.05 -9.60
C HIS A 182 -8.95 12.15 -8.55
N PHE A 183 -8.05 13.13 -8.50
CA PHE A 183 -8.01 14.19 -7.50
C PHE A 183 -7.98 13.72 -6.05
N VAL A 184 -7.44 12.53 -5.80
CA VAL A 184 -7.31 11.93 -4.47
C VAL A 184 -5.99 11.17 -4.34
N VAL A 185 -5.59 10.91 -3.09
CA VAL A 185 -4.50 9.99 -2.78
C VAL A 185 -4.97 8.55 -2.99
N ARG A 186 -4.08 7.72 -3.50
CA ARG A 186 -4.29 6.28 -3.70
C ARG A 186 -3.16 5.50 -3.04
N THR A 187 -3.49 4.31 -2.56
CA THR A 187 -2.55 3.39 -1.92
C THR A 187 -2.04 2.33 -2.90
N MET A 188 -1.05 1.52 -2.47
CA MET A 188 -0.55 0.42 -3.28
C MET A 188 -1.62 -0.64 -3.51
N GLN A 189 -2.40 -1.01 -2.49
CA GLN A 189 -3.47 -1.99 -2.67
C GLN A 189 -4.55 -1.51 -3.64
N TRP A 190 -4.89 -0.21 -3.59
CA TRP A 190 -5.76 0.37 -4.61
C TRP A 190 -5.14 0.19 -6.02
N ARG A 191 -3.85 0.46 -6.19
CA ARG A 191 -3.20 0.35 -7.50
C ARG A 191 -3.21 -1.10 -8.02
N LEU A 192 -2.99 -2.07 -7.15
CA LEU A 192 -3.09 -3.48 -7.49
C LEU A 192 -4.52 -3.85 -7.91
N SER A 193 -5.53 -3.43 -7.15
CA SER A 193 -6.94 -3.66 -7.47
C SER A 193 -7.34 -3.04 -8.82
N ASP A 194 -6.89 -1.81 -9.10
CA ASP A 194 -7.12 -1.12 -10.38
C ASP A 194 -6.49 -1.90 -11.56
N CYS A 195 -5.27 -2.43 -11.40
CA CYS A 195 -4.65 -3.29 -12.41
C CYS A 195 -5.45 -4.57 -12.64
N PHE A 196 -5.91 -5.24 -11.59
CA PHE A 196 -6.73 -6.44 -11.69
C PHE A 196 -8.03 -6.15 -12.46
N TRP A 197 -8.71 -5.07 -12.13
CA TRP A 197 -9.92 -4.65 -12.83
C TRP A 197 -9.66 -4.34 -14.33
N GLN A 198 -8.60 -3.57 -14.63
CA GLN A 198 -8.26 -3.22 -16.01
C GLN A 198 -7.92 -4.44 -16.87
N MET A 199 -7.27 -5.43 -16.29
CA MET A 199 -6.84 -6.64 -16.99
C MET A 199 -7.87 -7.77 -16.95
N ARG A 200 -9.08 -7.52 -16.41
CA ARG A 200 -10.14 -8.54 -16.27
C ARG A 200 -9.69 -9.77 -15.48
N LEU A 201 -8.80 -9.56 -14.52
CA LEU A 201 -8.45 -10.57 -13.53
C LEU A 201 -9.59 -10.72 -12.50
N PRO A 202 -9.64 -11.82 -11.72
CA PRO A 202 -10.57 -11.94 -10.61
C PRO A 202 -10.45 -10.76 -9.66
N GLU A 203 -11.56 -10.34 -9.03
CA GLU A 203 -11.57 -9.21 -8.11
C GLU A 203 -10.52 -9.35 -7.01
N LEU A 204 -9.65 -8.37 -6.89
CA LEU A 204 -8.68 -8.28 -5.80
C LEU A 204 -9.32 -7.53 -4.62
N LYS A 205 -9.73 -8.30 -3.62
CA LYS A 205 -10.32 -7.73 -2.40
C LYS A 205 -9.27 -6.98 -1.60
N TYR A 206 -9.67 -5.83 -1.06
CA TYR A 206 -8.83 -5.01 -0.18
C TYR A 206 -8.46 -5.76 1.10
N ALA A 207 -7.21 -5.59 1.56
CA ALA A 207 -6.64 -6.27 2.72
C ALA A 207 -6.72 -7.81 2.68
N SER A 208 -6.87 -8.40 1.49
CA SER A 208 -6.86 -9.85 1.29
C SER A 208 -5.44 -10.42 1.31
N GLU A 209 -5.32 -11.71 1.55
CA GLU A 209 -4.02 -12.40 1.46
C GLU A 209 -3.37 -12.23 0.09
N THR A 210 -4.15 -12.22 -0.99
CA THR A 210 -3.67 -11.99 -2.35
C THR A 210 -3.05 -10.61 -2.52
N SER A 211 -3.69 -9.55 -2.00
CA SER A 211 -3.15 -8.19 -2.07
C SER A 211 -1.89 -8.03 -1.21
N ILE A 212 -1.89 -8.62 0.00
CA ILE A 212 -0.74 -8.62 0.92
C ILE A 212 0.44 -9.40 0.32
N ALA A 213 0.18 -10.55 -0.33
CA ALA A 213 1.22 -11.34 -0.97
C ALA A 213 1.92 -10.58 -2.11
N LEU A 214 1.14 -9.94 -3.00
CA LEU A 214 1.70 -9.09 -4.05
C LEU A 214 2.48 -7.91 -3.49
N THR A 215 1.98 -7.25 -2.44
CA THR A 215 2.69 -6.17 -1.75
C THR A 215 3.98 -6.68 -1.13
N THR A 216 3.97 -7.87 -0.50
CA THR A 216 5.17 -8.48 0.09
C THR A 216 6.24 -8.75 -0.96
N TYR A 217 5.87 -9.35 -2.09
CA TYR A 217 6.79 -9.59 -3.20
C TYR A 217 7.40 -8.28 -3.70
N LEU A 218 6.58 -7.28 -4.04
CA LEU A 218 7.05 -6.01 -4.60
C LEU A 218 7.93 -5.24 -3.61
N HIS A 219 7.54 -5.14 -2.34
CA HIS A 219 8.30 -4.41 -1.34
C HIS A 219 9.63 -5.07 -1.04
N TYR A 220 9.69 -6.40 -0.95
CA TYR A 220 10.94 -7.12 -0.78
C TYR A 220 11.88 -6.94 -1.99
N GLN A 221 11.36 -7.04 -3.22
CA GLN A 221 12.12 -6.76 -4.44
C GLN A 221 12.60 -5.31 -4.47
N GLY A 222 11.83 -4.39 -3.91
CA GLY A 222 12.15 -2.97 -3.80
C GLY A 222 13.09 -2.58 -2.67
N ASN A 223 13.61 -3.52 -1.87
CA ASN A 223 14.54 -3.22 -0.77
C ASN A 223 15.69 -2.30 -1.22
N GLY A 224 16.05 -1.34 -0.36
CA GLY A 224 17.02 -0.30 -0.65
C GLY A 224 16.44 0.95 -1.32
N ALA A 225 15.16 0.92 -1.77
CA ALA A 225 14.47 2.11 -2.24
C ALA A 225 14.34 3.15 -1.12
N VAL A 226 14.56 4.42 -1.44
CA VAL A 226 14.35 5.52 -0.49
C VAL A 226 12.89 5.98 -0.58
N VAL A 227 12.16 5.91 0.52
CA VAL A 227 10.75 6.33 0.59
C VAL A 227 10.63 7.82 0.26
N LYS A 228 9.71 8.15 -0.65
CA LYS A 228 9.46 9.51 -1.12
C LYS A 228 7.97 9.68 -1.44
N VAL A 229 7.17 9.91 -0.40
CA VAL A 229 5.72 10.12 -0.53
C VAL A 229 5.32 11.52 -0.05
N PRO A 230 4.22 12.09 -0.56
CA PRO A 230 3.34 11.52 -1.59
C PRO A 230 3.99 11.50 -2.98
N GLY A 231 3.87 10.39 -3.69
CA GLY A 231 4.16 10.40 -5.12
C GLY A 231 3.12 11.20 -5.89
N PHE A 232 3.44 11.60 -7.12
CA PHE A 232 2.47 12.16 -8.06
C PHE A 232 2.33 11.22 -9.25
N LYS A 233 1.09 10.78 -9.54
CA LYS A 233 0.78 9.89 -10.67
C LYS A 233 -0.38 10.48 -11.47
N ARG A 234 -0.30 10.35 -12.80
CA ARG A 234 -1.34 10.81 -13.73
C ARG A 234 -2.54 9.88 -13.75
#